data_8a360631a003f77b7651ea3e4f43f9d7
#
_entry.id   8a360631a003f77b7651ea3e4f43f9d7
#
_cell.length_a   1.000
_cell.length_b   1.000
_cell.length_c   1.000
_cell.angle_alpha   90.00
_cell.angle_beta   90.00
_cell.angle_gamma   90.00
#
_symmetry.space_group_name_H-M   'P 1'
#
loop_
_entity.id
_entity.type
_entity.pdbx_description
1 polymer ?
#
loop_
_entity_poly.entity_id
_entity_poly.type
_entity_poly.pdbx_seq_one_letter_code
_entity_poly.pdbx_strand_id
1 'polypeptide(L)'
;LFLPGLMGAAILQVNILISRLLAYSLDESAVSVLYLASRLMELPLGVFTIAVATVFFPLLAKALSNHDETAFSSAFLQGFRLVVGISVPAGIGLFVLGEPIIELLFLWGAFEKADVLATVPLVAIYGIGLPLYSAATFATRGLHASKDMRTPVRVAGYCLLINLFLGLLLMQFWGAAGLAAANVLAALAQSWLLWRALSARRPGISCHALRPALSKVLLAGAIMGLFCALAWSFLAGFGLNEKLSSALVVSVCVPGGATVYFILLYLLRFEELATLKAMFLSHFAKR
;
A
#
# COMPACT_ATOMS: atom_id res chain seq x y z
N LEU A 1 -1.23 17.02 22.89
CA LEU A 1 -0.78 16.35 21.65
C LEU A 1 -0.20 14.95 21.89
N PHE A 2 0.48 14.73 23.02
CA PHE A 2 1.15 13.44 23.33
C PHE A 2 0.14 12.29 23.54
N LEU A 3 -0.88 12.47 24.36
CA LEU A 3 -1.86 11.43 24.70
C LEU A 3 -2.62 10.87 23.47
N PRO A 4 -3.17 11.66 22.54
CA PRO A 4 -3.79 11.12 21.34
C PRO A 4 -2.80 10.34 20.45
N GLY A 5 -1.54 10.75 20.37
CA GLY A 5 -0.50 10.01 19.63
C GLY A 5 -0.24 8.61 20.22
N LEU A 6 -0.13 8.53 21.56
CA LEU A 6 0.01 7.25 22.27
C LEU A 6 -1.22 6.34 22.06
N MET A 7 -2.43 6.91 22.14
CA MET A 7 -3.66 6.15 21.90
C MET A 7 -3.71 5.60 20.48
N GLY A 8 -3.30 6.39 19.47
CA GLY A 8 -3.23 5.93 18.08
C GLY A 8 -2.25 4.76 17.92
N ALA A 9 -1.05 4.85 18.51
CA ALA A 9 -0.08 3.77 18.48
C ALA A 9 -0.59 2.52 19.22
N ALA A 10 -1.25 2.69 20.38
CA ALA A 10 -1.84 1.58 21.13
C ALA A 10 -2.93 0.86 20.32
N ILE A 11 -3.83 1.59 19.65
CA ILE A 11 -4.87 1.02 18.80
C ILE A 11 -4.26 0.16 17.69
N LEU A 12 -3.18 0.63 17.04
CA LEU A 12 -2.49 -0.14 16.00
C LEU A 12 -1.90 -1.44 16.55
N GLN A 13 -1.27 -1.41 17.73
CA GLN A 13 -0.73 -2.62 18.37
C GLN A 13 -1.83 -3.59 18.78
N VAL A 14 -2.94 -3.10 19.33
CA VAL A 14 -4.11 -3.92 19.65
C VAL A 14 -4.69 -4.56 18.38
N ASN A 15 -4.76 -3.84 17.27
CA ASN A 15 -5.24 -4.39 15.99
C ASN A 15 -4.35 -5.54 15.50
N ILE A 16 -3.02 -5.38 15.57
CA ILE A 16 -2.06 -6.45 15.23
C ILE A 16 -2.23 -7.65 16.15
N LEU A 17 -2.37 -7.42 17.45
CA LEU A 17 -2.55 -8.50 18.43
C LEU A 17 -3.84 -9.27 18.17
N ILE A 18 -4.96 -8.58 17.95
CA ILE A 18 -6.25 -9.22 17.62
C ILE A 18 -6.13 -10.06 16.36
N SER A 19 -5.55 -9.52 15.27
CA SER A 19 -5.36 -10.27 14.02
C SER A 19 -4.52 -11.53 14.22
N ARG A 20 -3.48 -11.49 15.07
CA ARG A 20 -2.66 -12.66 15.42
C ARG A 20 -3.40 -13.68 16.26
N LEU A 21 -4.18 -13.24 17.26
CA LEU A 21 -4.98 -14.13 18.09
C LEU A 21 -6.04 -14.86 17.26
N LEU A 22 -6.71 -14.15 16.34
CA LEU A 22 -7.67 -14.76 15.41
C LEU A 22 -6.99 -15.75 14.45
N ALA A 23 -5.80 -15.43 13.94
CA ALA A 23 -5.04 -16.33 13.09
C ALA A 23 -4.62 -17.59 13.87
N TYR A 24 -4.15 -17.45 15.11
CA TYR A 24 -3.78 -18.57 15.99
C TYR A 24 -4.96 -19.49 16.29
N SER A 25 -6.18 -18.94 16.38
CA SER A 25 -7.39 -19.75 16.60
C SER A 25 -7.79 -20.58 15.37
N LEU A 26 -7.25 -20.31 14.20
CA LEU A 26 -7.43 -21.13 13.00
C LEU A 26 -6.41 -22.27 12.95
N ASP A 27 -5.13 -21.91 12.96
CA ASP A 27 -3.99 -22.83 12.88
C ASP A 27 -2.71 -22.05 13.21
N GLU A 28 -1.69 -22.73 13.77
CA GLU A 28 -0.38 -22.13 14.05
C GLU A 28 0.31 -21.63 12.75
N SER A 29 0.15 -22.34 11.64
CA SER A 29 0.69 -21.92 10.33
C SER A 29 0.04 -20.65 9.82
N ALA A 30 -1.24 -20.41 10.11
CA ALA A 30 -1.97 -19.21 9.69
C ALA A 30 -1.35 -17.92 10.22
N VAL A 31 -0.76 -17.94 11.42
CA VAL A 31 -0.04 -16.78 11.97
C VAL A 31 1.18 -16.45 11.15
N SER A 32 1.95 -17.47 10.75
CA SER A 32 3.19 -17.31 9.97
C SER A 32 2.91 -16.79 8.58
N VAL A 33 1.94 -17.38 7.86
CA VAL A 33 1.60 -16.95 6.49
C VAL A 33 0.98 -15.53 6.47
N LEU A 34 0.13 -15.20 7.47
CA LEU A 34 -0.43 -13.86 7.60
C LEU A 34 0.65 -12.82 7.89
N TYR A 35 1.60 -13.16 8.76
CA TYR A 35 2.74 -12.30 9.10
C TYR A 35 3.62 -12.05 7.87
N LEU A 36 4.02 -13.10 7.15
CA LEU A 36 4.88 -12.98 5.95
C LEU A 36 4.19 -12.15 4.86
N ALA A 37 2.92 -12.41 4.59
CA ALA A 37 2.15 -11.67 3.61
C ALA A 37 2.06 -10.16 3.97
N SER A 38 1.81 -9.83 5.24
CA SER A 38 1.78 -8.45 5.69
C SER A 38 3.14 -7.76 5.57
N ARG A 39 4.25 -8.46 5.84
CA ARG A 39 5.61 -7.92 5.69
C ARG A 39 5.96 -7.57 4.24
N LEU A 40 5.54 -8.41 3.27
CA LEU A 40 5.73 -8.10 1.85
C LEU A 40 5.00 -6.81 1.44
N MET A 41 3.79 -6.59 1.95
CA MET A 41 3.06 -5.34 1.73
C MET A 41 3.72 -4.14 2.42
N GLU A 42 4.25 -4.33 3.64
CA GLU A 42 4.89 -3.25 4.40
C GLU A 42 6.16 -2.70 3.74
N LEU A 43 6.88 -3.51 2.94
CA LEU A 43 8.09 -3.07 2.24
C LEU A 43 7.83 -1.88 1.29
N PRO A 44 6.98 -1.99 0.27
CA PRO A 44 6.69 -0.85 -0.61
C PRO A 44 5.97 0.29 0.14
N LEU A 45 5.12 -0.02 1.11
CA LEU A 45 4.46 1.00 1.96
C LEU A 45 5.50 1.83 2.71
N GLY A 46 6.46 1.17 3.37
CA GLY A 46 7.51 1.82 4.16
C GLY A 46 8.48 2.64 3.31
N VAL A 47 8.95 2.07 2.21
CA VAL A 47 9.94 2.75 1.36
C VAL A 47 9.34 3.94 0.62
N PHE A 48 8.20 3.76 -0.04
CA PHE A 48 7.68 4.78 -0.96
C PHE A 48 6.70 5.73 -0.29
N THR A 49 5.70 5.23 0.42
CA THR A 49 4.66 6.08 1.00
C THR A 49 5.21 6.99 2.10
N ILE A 50 6.09 6.45 2.95
CA ILE A 50 6.72 7.24 4.02
C ILE A 50 7.69 8.27 3.41
N ALA A 51 8.44 7.92 2.35
CA ALA A 51 9.34 8.87 1.69
C ALA A 51 8.56 10.06 1.10
N VAL A 52 7.46 9.80 0.35
CA VAL A 52 6.60 10.88 -0.16
C VAL A 52 6.01 11.70 0.98
N ALA A 53 5.47 11.05 2.01
CA ALA A 53 4.89 11.74 3.16
C ALA A 53 5.90 12.64 3.88
N THR A 54 7.16 12.22 3.99
CA THR A 54 8.24 13.01 4.62
C THR A 54 8.56 14.27 3.82
N VAL A 55 8.52 14.21 2.49
CA VAL A 55 8.76 15.39 1.63
C VAL A 55 7.59 16.37 1.67
N PHE A 56 6.35 15.83 1.63
CA PHE A 56 5.15 16.69 1.58
C PHE A 56 4.74 17.24 2.96
N PHE A 57 5.07 16.58 4.05
CA PHE A 57 4.69 17.03 5.41
C PHE A 57 5.15 18.47 5.72
N PRO A 58 6.42 18.87 5.48
CA PRO A 58 6.84 20.26 5.69
C PRO A 58 6.13 21.27 4.79
N LEU A 59 5.82 20.89 3.52
CA LEU A 59 5.07 21.74 2.58
C LEU A 59 3.66 22.01 3.10
N LEU A 60 2.98 20.95 3.56
CA LEU A 60 1.65 21.05 4.17
C LEU A 60 1.67 21.92 5.44
N ALA A 61 2.65 21.71 6.31
CA ALA A 61 2.78 22.49 7.55
C ALA A 61 3.08 23.97 7.26
N LYS A 62 3.94 24.27 6.27
CA LYS A 62 4.27 25.64 5.85
C LYS A 62 3.05 26.35 5.24
N ALA A 63 2.29 25.69 4.36
CA ALA A 63 1.08 26.26 3.79
C ALA A 63 0.08 26.70 4.89
N LEU A 64 -0.08 25.86 5.92
CA LEU A 64 -0.96 26.18 7.06
C LEU A 64 -0.42 27.29 7.95
N SER A 65 0.89 27.36 8.17
CA SER A 65 1.48 28.46 8.95
C SER A 65 1.30 29.82 8.25
N ASN A 66 1.20 29.81 6.93
CA ASN A 66 0.96 31.00 6.10
C ASN A 66 -0.55 31.27 5.87
N HIS A 67 -1.44 30.48 6.47
CA HIS A 67 -2.90 30.54 6.23
C HIS A 67 -3.31 30.38 4.76
N ASP A 68 -2.49 29.68 3.96
CA ASP A 68 -2.73 29.42 2.54
C ASP A 68 -3.39 28.05 2.32
N GLU A 69 -4.72 28.05 2.35
CA GLU A 69 -5.54 26.85 2.14
C GLU A 69 -5.45 26.31 0.71
N THR A 70 -5.16 27.17 -0.27
CA THR A 70 -5.01 26.75 -1.67
C THR A 70 -3.68 26.01 -1.87
N ALA A 71 -2.59 26.53 -1.31
CA ALA A 71 -1.29 25.86 -1.32
C ALA A 71 -1.35 24.51 -0.58
N PHE A 72 -2.07 24.44 0.56
CA PHE A 72 -2.25 23.20 1.29
C PHE A 72 -2.98 22.16 0.44
N SER A 73 -4.13 22.54 -0.14
CA SER A 73 -4.93 21.62 -0.95
C SER A 73 -4.19 21.13 -2.19
N SER A 74 -3.45 22.03 -2.86
CA SER A 74 -2.62 21.68 -4.01
C SER A 74 -1.50 20.71 -3.64
N ALA A 75 -0.73 21.01 -2.58
CA ALA A 75 0.34 20.13 -2.09
C ALA A 75 -0.20 18.77 -1.63
N PHE A 76 -1.35 18.74 -0.94
CA PHE A 76 -1.96 17.51 -0.51
C PHE A 76 -2.39 16.64 -1.70
N LEU A 77 -3.10 17.21 -2.68
CA LEU A 77 -3.52 16.46 -3.88
C LEU A 77 -2.33 15.96 -4.69
N GLN A 78 -1.28 16.76 -4.83
CA GLN A 78 -0.05 16.35 -5.52
C GLN A 78 0.63 15.16 -4.81
N GLY A 79 0.83 15.26 -3.49
CA GLY A 79 1.43 14.17 -2.72
C GLY A 79 0.56 12.92 -2.72
N PHE A 80 -0.76 13.07 -2.65
CA PHE A 80 -1.71 11.95 -2.70
C PHE A 80 -1.66 11.22 -4.05
N ARG A 81 -1.61 11.97 -5.18
CA ARG A 81 -1.46 11.38 -6.52
C ARG A 81 -0.14 10.62 -6.66
N LEU A 82 0.95 11.15 -6.11
CA LEU A 82 2.24 10.46 -6.09
C LEU A 82 2.19 9.16 -5.28
N VAL A 83 1.61 9.20 -4.08
CA VAL A 83 1.46 8.01 -3.23
C VAL A 83 0.67 6.92 -3.94
N VAL A 84 -0.47 7.27 -4.56
CA VAL A 84 -1.28 6.32 -5.31
C VAL A 84 -0.56 5.88 -6.59
N GLY A 85 0.12 6.81 -7.27
CA GLY A 85 0.91 6.53 -8.48
C GLY A 85 2.03 5.52 -8.26
N ILE A 86 2.54 5.37 -7.04
CA ILE A 86 3.58 4.38 -6.71
C ILE A 86 2.97 3.12 -6.09
N SER A 87 1.97 3.26 -5.22
CA SER A 87 1.39 2.12 -4.51
C SER A 87 0.53 1.22 -5.39
N VAL A 88 -0.15 1.77 -6.41
CA VAL A 88 -0.95 0.96 -7.35
C VAL A 88 -0.08 -0.03 -8.13
N PRO A 89 0.99 0.38 -8.85
CA PRO A 89 1.82 -0.60 -9.56
C PRO A 89 2.52 -1.58 -8.62
N ALA A 90 2.95 -1.14 -7.43
CA ALA A 90 3.52 -2.03 -6.42
C ALA A 90 2.50 -3.08 -5.94
N GLY A 91 1.25 -2.67 -5.73
CA GLY A 91 0.16 -3.58 -5.37
C GLY A 91 -0.19 -4.58 -6.48
N ILE A 92 -0.24 -4.12 -7.72
CA ILE A 92 -0.45 -5.00 -8.90
C ILE A 92 0.74 -5.96 -9.05
N GLY A 93 1.96 -5.47 -8.84
CA GLY A 93 3.16 -6.32 -8.83
C GLY A 93 3.09 -7.44 -7.79
N LEU A 94 2.69 -7.13 -6.56
CA LEU A 94 2.46 -8.14 -5.52
C LEU A 94 1.31 -9.09 -5.85
N PHE A 95 0.25 -8.59 -6.48
CA PHE A 95 -0.88 -9.41 -6.90
C PHE A 95 -0.49 -10.43 -7.98
N VAL A 96 0.26 -9.99 -9.00
CA VAL A 96 0.64 -10.82 -10.15
C VAL A 96 1.87 -11.68 -9.85
N LEU A 97 2.89 -11.12 -9.20
CA LEU A 97 4.18 -11.79 -8.98
C LEU A 97 4.32 -12.31 -7.54
N GLY A 98 3.23 -12.42 -6.78
CA GLY A 98 3.27 -12.85 -5.38
C GLY A 98 3.93 -14.22 -5.21
N GLU A 99 3.57 -15.21 -6.03
CA GLU A 99 4.14 -16.55 -5.97
C GLU A 99 5.67 -16.54 -6.20
N PRO A 100 6.20 -16.06 -7.33
CA PRO A 100 7.64 -16.07 -7.54
C PRO A 100 8.41 -15.20 -6.52
N ILE A 101 7.80 -14.14 -5.99
CA ILE A 101 8.41 -13.32 -4.92
C ILE A 101 8.51 -14.12 -3.62
N ILE A 102 7.45 -14.82 -3.22
CA ILE A 102 7.44 -15.65 -2.01
C ILE A 102 8.43 -16.80 -2.14
N GLU A 103 8.46 -17.49 -3.27
CA GLU A 103 9.41 -18.58 -3.54
C GLU A 103 10.86 -18.09 -3.45
N LEU A 104 11.16 -16.97 -4.07
CA LEU A 104 12.51 -16.41 -4.05
C LEU A 104 12.96 -16.04 -2.63
N LEU A 105 12.08 -15.44 -1.84
CA LEU A 105 12.43 -14.87 -0.54
C LEU A 105 12.33 -15.87 0.60
N PHE A 106 11.36 -16.79 0.56
CA PHE A 106 11.00 -17.60 1.72
C PHE A 106 11.07 -19.11 1.51
N LEU A 107 11.20 -19.64 0.28
CA LEU A 107 11.28 -21.09 0.04
C LEU A 107 12.68 -21.63 0.46
N TRP A 108 12.98 -21.57 1.79
CA TRP A 108 14.21 -22.01 2.41
C TRP A 108 13.95 -22.75 3.73
N GLY A 109 14.75 -23.73 4.01
CA GLY A 109 14.69 -24.47 5.30
C GLY A 109 13.37 -25.20 5.51
N ALA A 110 12.63 -24.83 6.54
CA ALA A 110 11.37 -25.45 6.90
C ALA A 110 10.14 -24.88 6.16
N PHE A 111 10.30 -23.83 5.35
CA PHE A 111 9.20 -23.25 4.57
C PHE A 111 9.04 -23.99 3.25
N GLU A 112 7.95 -24.74 3.14
CA GLU A 112 7.70 -25.66 2.03
C GLU A 112 6.78 -25.03 0.96
N LYS A 113 6.63 -25.74 -0.17
CA LYS A 113 5.74 -25.32 -1.25
C LYS A 113 4.28 -25.16 -0.81
N ALA A 114 3.82 -25.95 0.15
CA ALA A 114 2.49 -25.82 0.74
C ALA A 114 2.31 -24.46 1.42
N ASP A 115 3.33 -23.96 2.12
CA ASP A 115 3.30 -22.66 2.78
C ASP A 115 3.32 -21.51 1.76
N VAL A 116 4.05 -21.68 0.64
CA VAL A 116 4.01 -20.74 -0.49
C VAL A 116 2.56 -20.61 -0.99
N LEU A 117 1.94 -21.73 -1.32
CA LEU A 117 0.57 -21.75 -1.85
C LEU A 117 -0.46 -21.19 -0.85
N ALA A 118 -0.26 -21.40 0.44
CA ALA A 118 -1.08 -20.81 1.49
C ALA A 118 -0.87 -19.29 1.61
N THR A 119 0.35 -18.79 1.32
CA THR A 119 0.69 -17.35 1.45
C THR A 119 0.28 -16.52 0.24
N VAL A 120 0.31 -17.08 -0.98
CA VAL A 120 0.01 -16.38 -2.25
C VAL A 120 -1.33 -15.63 -2.22
N PRO A 121 -2.47 -16.24 -1.83
CA PRO A 121 -3.75 -15.52 -1.82
C PRO A 121 -3.76 -14.34 -0.83
N LEU A 122 -3.04 -14.44 0.29
CA LEU A 122 -2.93 -13.36 1.26
C LEU A 122 -2.13 -12.18 0.69
N VAL A 123 -1.01 -12.47 0.01
CA VAL A 123 -0.19 -11.44 -0.65
C VAL A 123 -0.97 -10.77 -1.77
N ALA A 124 -1.77 -11.50 -2.54
CA ALA A 124 -2.65 -10.94 -3.55
C ALA A 124 -3.69 -9.98 -2.95
N ILE A 125 -4.35 -10.38 -1.84
CA ILE A 125 -5.30 -9.54 -1.11
C ILE A 125 -4.61 -8.26 -0.57
N TYR A 126 -3.45 -8.39 0.06
CA TYR A 126 -2.69 -7.25 0.55
C TYR A 126 -2.15 -6.36 -0.58
N GLY A 127 -1.84 -6.93 -1.75
CA GLY A 127 -1.48 -6.19 -2.95
C GLY A 127 -2.60 -5.24 -3.39
N ILE A 128 -3.85 -5.72 -3.42
CA ILE A 128 -5.05 -4.89 -3.67
C ILE A 128 -5.20 -3.83 -2.56
N GLY A 129 -4.89 -4.17 -1.32
CA GLY A 129 -4.96 -3.28 -0.15
C GLY A 129 -3.89 -2.19 -0.13
N LEU A 130 -2.73 -2.39 -0.75
CA LEU A 130 -1.57 -1.50 -0.65
C LEU A 130 -1.88 -0.03 -0.99
N PRO A 131 -2.60 0.30 -2.07
CA PRO A 131 -3.01 1.69 -2.33
C PRO A 131 -3.89 2.29 -1.24
N LEU A 132 -4.75 1.49 -0.61
CA LEU A 132 -5.65 1.92 0.46
C LEU A 132 -4.87 2.24 1.75
N TYR A 133 -3.93 1.39 2.14
CA TYR A 133 -3.02 1.64 3.27
C TYR A 133 -2.16 2.88 3.02
N SER A 134 -1.67 3.04 1.80
CA SER A 134 -0.86 4.19 1.39
C SER A 134 -1.69 5.49 1.45
N ALA A 135 -2.91 5.47 0.93
CA ALA A 135 -3.84 6.59 0.99
C ALA A 135 -4.20 6.97 2.44
N ALA A 136 -4.51 5.99 3.30
CA ALA A 136 -4.80 6.22 4.71
C ALA A 136 -3.59 6.81 5.46
N THR A 137 -2.39 6.28 5.19
CA THR A 137 -1.14 6.78 5.79
C THR A 137 -0.88 8.23 5.40
N PHE A 138 -1.01 8.57 4.13
CA PHE A 138 -0.78 9.93 3.65
C PHE A 138 -1.86 10.90 4.14
N ALA A 139 -3.14 10.50 4.14
CA ALA A 139 -4.23 11.31 4.69
C ALA A 139 -4.05 11.58 6.19
N THR A 140 -3.57 10.59 6.96
CA THR A 140 -3.20 10.76 8.36
C THR A 140 -2.12 11.84 8.54
N ARG A 141 -1.10 11.86 7.68
CA ARG A 141 -0.05 12.90 7.70
C ARG A 141 -0.61 14.29 7.39
N GLY A 142 -1.57 14.39 6.46
CA GLY A 142 -2.29 15.64 6.17
C GLY A 142 -3.04 16.19 7.38
N LEU A 143 -3.73 15.31 8.14
CA LEU A 143 -4.39 15.68 9.39
C LEU A 143 -3.40 16.07 10.49
N HIS A 144 -2.29 15.36 10.61
CA HIS A 144 -1.23 15.69 11.57
C HIS A 144 -0.59 17.07 11.25
N ALA A 145 -0.35 17.38 9.98
CA ALA A 145 0.10 18.71 9.56
C ALA A 145 -0.88 19.80 9.98
N SER A 146 -2.19 19.49 9.98
CA SER A 146 -3.27 20.35 10.46
C SER A 146 -3.40 20.39 11.99
N LYS A 147 -2.46 19.81 12.75
CA LYS A 147 -2.50 19.64 14.22
C LYS A 147 -3.72 18.85 14.72
N ASP A 148 -4.42 18.14 13.84
CA ASP A 148 -5.54 17.27 14.22
C ASP A 148 -5.04 15.85 14.46
N MET A 149 -4.73 15.54 15.71
CA MET A 149 -4.37 14.19 16.17
C MET A 149 -5.60 13.36 16.57
N ARG A 150 -6.75 14.01 16.82
CA ARG A 150 -7.93 13.33 17.34
C ARG A 150 -8.69 12.56 16.27
N THR A 151 -8.81 13.12 15.07
CA THR A 151 -9.54 12.48 13.97
C THR A 151 -8.90 11.16 13.54
N PRO A 152 -7.57 11.05 13.28
CA PRO A 152 -6.93 9.77 12.98
C PRO A 152 -7.14 8.71 14.06
N VAL A 153 -7.06 9.09 15.34
CA VAL A 153 -7.26 8.17 16.47
C VAL A 153 -8.69 7.63 16.53
N ARG A 154 -9.70 8.49 16.35
CA ARG A 154 -11.11 8.06 16.30
C ARG A 154 -11.36 7.12 15.14
N VAL A 155 -10.84 7.47 13.95
CA VAL A 155 -10.96 6.63 12.75
C VAL A 155 -10.27 5.29 12.97
N ALA A 156 -9.06 5.26 13.55
CA ALA A 156 -8.37 4.02 13.88
C ALA A 156 -9.18 3.14 14.83
N GLY A 157 -9.84 3.74 15.83
CA GLY A 157 -10.75 3.02 16.75
C GLY A 157 -11.94 2.38 16.02
N TYR A 158 -12.60 3.11 15.11
CA TYR A 158 -13.68 2.54 14.28
C TYR A 158 -13.16 1.41 13.37
N CYS A 159 -12.00 1.59 12.75
CA CYS A 159 -11.42 0.58 11.88
C CYS A 159 -10.99 -0.68 12.64
N LEU A 160 -10.53 -0.55 13.90
CA LEU A 160 -10.28 -1.68 14.78
C LEU A 160 -11.55 -2.54 14.99
N LEU A 161 -12.68 -1.90 15.27
CA LEU A 161 -13.97 -2.60 15.45
C LEU A 161 -14.44 -3.24 14.14
N ILE A 162 -14.31 -2.53 13.01
CA ILE A 162 -14.64 -3.07 11.68
C ILE A 162 -13.77 -4.29 11.38
N ASN A 163 -12.46 -4.19 11.62
CA ASN A 163 -11.53 -5.30 11.39
C ASN A 163 -11.83 -6.50 12.28
N LEU A 164 -12.13 -6.28 13.55
CA LEU A 164 -12.50 -7.37 14.47
C LEU A 164 -13.79 -8.06 14.00
N PHE A 165 -14.83 -7.29 13.69
CA PHE A 165 -16.12 -7.85 13.25
C PHE A 165 -15.99 -8.61 11.92
N LEU A 166 -15.38 -7.97 10.91
CA LEU A 166 -15.16 -8.62 9.62
C LEU A 166 -14.18 -9.78 9.72
N GLY A 167 -13.16 -9.69 10.58
CA GLY A 167 -12.21 -10.76 10.84
C GLY A 167 -12.91 -12.01 11.36
N LEU A 168 -13.73 -11.87 12.41
CA LEU A 168 -14.53 -12.97 12.98
C LEU A 168 -15.52 -13.57 11.97
N LEU A 169 -16.09 -12.74 11.10
CA LEU A 169 -17.03 -13.21 10.08
C LEU A 169 -16.32 -13.92 8.94
N LEU A 170 -15.32 -13.28 8.31
CA LEU A 170 -14.70 -13.75 7.08
C LEU A 170 -13.73 -14.93 7.33
N MET A 171 -13.14 -15.03 8.54
CA MET A 171 -12.29 -16.18 8.87
C MET A 171 -13.04 -17.51 8.83
N GLN A 172 -14.36 -17.50 9.09
CA GLN A 172 -15.19 -18.71 9.06
C GLN A 172 -15.37 -19.28 7.65
N PHE A 173 -15.30 -18.41 6.62
CA PHE A 173 -15.50 -18.82 5.23
C PHE A 173 -14.17 -19.01 4.48
N TRP A 174 -13.17 -18.17 4.75
CA TRP A 174 -11.92 -18.09 3.99
C TRP A 174 -10.66 -18.25 4.85
N GLY A 175 -10.78 -18.64 6.12
CA GLY A 175 -9.65 -18.85 7.02
C GLY A 175 -8.72 -17.62 7.10
N ALA A 176 -7.42 -17.82 6.93
CA ALA A 176 -6.41 -16.76 6.99
C ALA A 176 -6.60 -15.70 5.88
N ALA A 177 -7.07 -16.10 4.68
CA ALA A 177 -7.41 -15.14 3.62
C ALA A 177 -8.57 -14.22 4.01
N GLY A 178 -9.53 -14.73 4.80
CA GLY A 178 -10.61 -13.93 5.38
C GLY A 178 -10.10 -12.85 6.34
N LEU A 179 -9.09 -13.15 7.16
CA LEU A 179 -8.44 -12.16 8.03
C LEU A 179 -7.70 -11.10 7.22
N ALA A 180 -6.98 -11.49 6.17
CA ALA A 180 -6.33 -10.55 5.26
C ALA A 180 -7.35 -9.62 4.57
N ALA A 181 -8.47 -10.19 4.09
CA ALA A 181 -9.56 -9.42 3.48
C ALA A 181 -10.21 -8.44 4.48
N ALA A 182 -10.43 -8.84 5.73
CA ALA A 182 -10.95 -7.97 6.79
C ALA A 182 -10.02 -6.77 7.04
N ASN A 183 -8.72 -7.00 7.09
CA ASN A 183 -7.71 -5.93 7.22
C ASN A 183 -7.78 -4.94 6.05
N VAL A 184 -7.90 -5.43 4.81
CA VAL A 184 -7.98 -4.57 3.60
C VAL A 184 -9.30 -3.79 3.58
N LEU A 185 -10.41 -4.41 3.95
CA LEU A 185 -11.71 -3.71 4.06
C LEU A 185 -11.70 -2.65 5.17
N ALA A 186 -11.04 -2.92 6.29
CA ALA A 186 -10.81 -1.92 7.33
C ALA A 186 -9.94 -0.76 6.83
N ALA A 187 -8.90 -1.04 6.02
CA ALA A 187 -8.07 -0.01 5.39
C ALA A 187 -8.86 0.82 4.35
N LEU A 188 -9.79 0.20 3.61
CA LEU A 188 -10.71 0.92 2.73
C LEU A 188 -11.59 1.90 3.53
N ALA A 189 -12.19 1.42 4.62
CA ALA A 189 -12.98 2.28 5.51
C ALA A 189 -12.12 3.41 6.10
N GLN A 190 -10.90 3.10 6.52
CA GLN A 190 -9.96 4.08 7.07
C GLN A 190 -9.60 5.18 6.04
N SER A 191 -9.21 4.78 4.83
CA SER A 191 -8.84 5.73 3.78
C SER A 191 -10.03 6.63 3.41
N TRP A 192 -11.23 6.07 3.31
CA TRP A 192 -12.46 6.81 3.02
C TRP A 192 -12.85 7.79 4.14
N LEU A 193 -12.82 7.34 5.40
CA LEU A 193 -13.16 8.19 6.56
C LEU A 193 -12.16 9.35 6.72
N LEU A 194 -10.86 9.09 6.55
CA LEU A 194 -9.83 10.12 6.63
C LEU A 194 -9.95 11.12 5.49
N TRP A 195 -10.18 10.62 4.25
CA TRP A 195 -10.46 11.48 3.10
C TRP A 195 -11.66 12.37 3.33
N ARG A 196 -12.79 11.81 3.79
CA ARG A 196 -14.01 12.55 4.09
C ARG A 196 -13.78 13.62 5.17
N ALA A 197 -13.00 13.30 6.21
CA ALA A 197 -12.65 14.24 7.27
C ALA A 197 -11.80 15.42 6.76
N LEU A 198 -10.89 15.18 5.80
CA LEU A 198 -10.09 16.22 5.17
C LEU A 198 -10.93 17.08 4.21
N SER A 199 -11.68 16.45 3.30
CA SER A 199 -12.49 17.15 2.30
C SER A 199 -13.63 17.98 2.91
N ALA A 200 -14.21 17.52 4.01
CA ALA A 200 -15.25 18.30 4.73
C ALA A 200 -14.72 19.62 5.31
N ARG A 201 -13.44 19.67 5.67
CA ARG A 201 -12.81 20.88 6.23
C ARG A 201 -12.13 21.76 5.18
N ARG A 202 -11.86 21.19 3.99
CA ARG A 202 -11.07 21.84 2.93
C ARG A 202 -11.71 21.58 1.57
N PRO A 203 -12.58 22.48 1.11
CA PRO A 203 -13.31 22.31 -0.16
C PRO A 203 -12.38 22.13 -1.39
N GLY A 204 -11.14 22.63 -1.32
CA GLY A 204 -10.12 22.42 -2.37
C GLY A 204 -9.69 20.97 -2.55
N ILE A 205 -9.92 20.08 -1.55
CA ILE A 205 -9.62 18.66 -1.62
C ILE A 205 -10.85 17.91 -2.14
N SER A 206 -10.93 17.72 -3.46
CA SER A 206 -12.06 17.04 -4.09
C SER A 206 -11.64 15.74 -4.78
N CYS A 207 -12.51 14.73 -4.77
CA CYS A 207 -12.29 13.48 -5.51
C CYS A 207 -12.27 13.72 -7.03
N HIS A 208 -12.94 14.75 -7.51
CA HIS A 208 -12.96 15.09 -8.93
C HIS A 208 -11.55 15.44 -9.45
N ALA A 209 -10.74 16.12 -8.64
CA ALA A 209 -9.36 16.47 -8.97
C ALA A 209 -8.41 15.25 -9.06
N LEU A 210 -8.80 14.10 -8.50
CA LEU A 210 -8.00 12.88 -8.56
C LEU A 210 -8.35 11.97 -9.75
N ARG A 211 -9.57 12.07 -10.30
CA ARG A 211 -10.05 11.15 -11.34
C ARG A 211 -9.11 11.01 -12.53
N PRO A 212 -8.60 12.11 -13.16
CA PRO A 212 -7.73 12.00 -14.31
C PRO A 212 -6.38 11.33 -13.97
N ALA A 213 -5.84 11.56 -12.78
CA ALA A 213 -4.62 10.91 -12.32
C ALA A 213 -4.85 9.43 -12.04
N LEU A 214 -5.93 9.10 -11.34
CA LEU A 214 -6.31 7.71 -11.00
C LEU A 214 -6.55 6.87 -12.26
N SER A 215 -7.26 7.39 -13.26
CA SER A 215 -7.50 6.66 -14.51
C SER A 215 -6.20 6.34 -15.26
N LYS A 216 -5.25 7.29 -15.33
CA LYS A 216 -3.94 7.08 -15.94
C LYS A 216 -3.13 6.02 -15.18
N VAL A 217 -3.11 6.10 -13.85
CA VAL A 217 -2.39 5.16 -12.98
C VAL A 217 -2.97 3.76 -13.08
N LEU A 218 -4.30 3.62 -13.06
CA LEU A 218 -4.97 2.32 -13.18
C LEU A 218 -4.76 1.69 -14.56
N LEU A 219 -4.86 2.47 -15.64
CA LEU A 219 -4.61 2.00 -16.99
C LEU A 219 -3.15 1.54 -17.17
N ALA A 220 -2.20 2.37 -16.77
CA ALA A 220 -0.77 2.03 -16.84
C ALA A 220 -0.45 0.81 -15.97
N GLY A 221 -1.05 0.72 -14.76
CA GLY A 221 -0.91 -0.42 -13.86
C GLY A 221 -1.49 -1.71 -14.44
N ALA A 222 -2.67 -1.65 -15.07
CA ALA A 222 -3.28 -2.82 -15.71
C ALA A 222 -2.43 -3.37 -16.87
N ILE A 223 -1.88 -2.47 -17.72
CA ILE A 223 -0.99 -2.87 -18.82
C ILE A 223 0.32 -3.45 -18.26
N MET A 224 0.89 -2.84 -17.22
CA MET A 224 2.06 -3.37 -16.50
C MET A 224 1.78 -4.77 -15.93
N GLY A 225 0.63 -4.96 -15.29
CA GLY A 225 0.24 -6.25 -14.72
C GLY A 225 0.09 -7.33 -15.80
N LEU A 226 -0.53 -6.98 -16.93
CA LEU A 226 -0.64 -7.88 -18.08
C LEU A 226 0.76 -8.25 -18.64
N PHE A 227 1.65 -7.27 -18.78
CA PHE A 227 3.03 -7.50 -19.19
C PHE A 227 3.73 -8.47 -18.23
N CYS A 228 3.64 -8.25 -16.93
CA CYS A 228 4.24 -9.14 -15.92
C CYS A 228 3.65 -10.55 -15.98
N ALA A 229 2.33 -10.70 -16.15
CA ALA A 229 1.68 -12.01 -16.26
C ALA A 229 2.13 -12.78 -17.52
N LEU A 230 2.21 -12.10 -18.67
CA LEU A 230 2.68 -12.70 -19.92
C LEU A 230 4.17 -13.05 -19.85
N ALA A 231 5.00 -12.17 -19.32
CA ALA A 231 6.41 -12.41 -19.14
C ALA A 231 6.67 -13.58 -18.18
N TRP A 232 5.92 -13.65 -17.08
CA TRP A 232 6.00 -14.78 -16.14
C TRP A 232 5.63 -16.11 -16.82
N SER A 233 4.50 -16.17 -17.51
CA SER A 233 4.06 -17.41 -18.20
C SER A 233 5.06 -17.86 -19.27
N PHE A 234 5.71 -16.91 -19.97
CA PHE A 234 6.77 -17.22 -20.93
C PHE A 234 8.02 -17.76 -20.27
N LEU A 235 8.49 -17.09 -19.20
CA LEU A 235 9.72 -17.47 -18.49
C LEU A 235 9.57 -18.79 -17.73
N ALA A 236 8.39 -19.09 -17.19
CA ALA A 236 8.10 -20.36 -16.53
C ALA A 236 8.20 -21.56 -17.48
N GLY A 237 8.01 -21.34 -18.79
CA GLY A 237 8.14 -22.38 -19.82
C GLY A 237 9.56 -22.89 -20.09
N PHE A 238 10.61 -22.25 -19.55
CA PHE A 238 12.01 -22.67 -19.79
C PHE A 238 12.45 -23.92 -19.01
N GLY A 239 11.62 -24.48 -18.13
CA GLY A 239 11.90 -25.74 -17.41
C GLY A 239 13.08 -25.65 -16.44
N LEU A 240 13.39 -24.47 -15.92
CA LEU A 240 14.43 -24.24 -14.92
C LEU A 240 14.01 -24.75 -13.55
N ASN A 241 14.96 -24.95 -12.65
CA ASN A 241 14.68 -25.22 -11.24
C ASN A 241 13.80 -24.09 -10.65
N GLU A 242 12.85 -24.43 -9.77
CA GLU A 242 11.85 -23.48 -9.20
C GLU A 242 12.50 -22.18 -8.73
N LYS A 243 13.56 -22.25 -7.92
CA LYS A 243 14.26 -21.06 -7.41
C LYS A 243 14.92 -20.20 -8.50
N LEU A 244 15.54 -20.86 -9.49
CA LEU A 244 16.18 -20.15 -10.59
C LEU A 244 15.12 -19.50 -11.50
N SER A 245 14.00 -20.18 -11.72
CA SER A 245 12.85 -19.66 -12.44
C SER A 245 12.28 -18.43 -11.73
N SER A 246 12.02 -18.53 -10.42
CA SER A 246 11.48 -17.42 -9.62
C SER A 246 12.44 -16.22 -9.55
N ALA A 247 13.75 -16.48 -9.43
CA ALA A 247 14.78 -15.44 -9.46
C ALA A 247 14.82 -14.72 -10.82
N LEU A 248 14.73 -15.47 -11.91
CA LEU A 248 14.71 -14.92 -13.27
C LEU A 248 13.42 -14.12 -13.51
N VAL A 249 12.27 -14.66 -13.13
CA VAL A 249 10.98 -13.95 -13.24
C VAL A 249 11.02 -12.64 -12.47
N VAL A 250 11.43 -12.64 -11.21
CA VAL A 250 11.48 -11.42 -10.39
C VAL A 250 12.48 -10.42 -10.96
N SER A 251 13.68 -10.88 -11.37
CA SER A 251 14.73 -10.00 -11.92
C SER A 251 14.36 -9.36 -13.25
N VAL A 252 13.50 -10.00 -14.05
CA VAL A 252 13.03 -9.46 -15.34
C VAL A 252 11.71 -8.69 -15.18
N CYS A 253 10.73 -9.29 -14.50
CA CYS A 253 9.39 -8.71 -14.44
C CYS A 253 9.32 -7.45 -13.55
N VAL A 254 10.09 -7.37 -12.45
CA VAL A 254 10.04 -6.19 -11.59
C VAL A 254 10.63 -4.95 -12.28
N PRO A 255 11.88 -4.95 -12.77
CA PRO A 255 12.40 -3.78 -13.48
C PRO A 255 11.73 -3.56 -14.84
N GLY A 256 11.38 -4.63 -15.57
CA GLY A 256 10.66 -4.54 -16.84
C GLY A 256 9.26 -3.93 -16.66
N GLY A 257 8.51 -4.42 -15.68
CA GLY A 257 7.19 -3.88 -15.34
C GLY A 257 7.27 -2.42 -14.89
N ALA A 258 8.24 -2.07 -14.05
CA ALA A 258 8.47 -0.69 -13.64
C ALA A 258 8.76 0.20 -14.85
N THR A 259 9.61 -0.26 -15.77
CA THR A 259 9.95 0.48 -17.00
C THR A 259 8.71 0.70 -17.87
N VAL A 260 7.92 -0.34 -18.13
CA VAL A 260 6.65 -0.25 -18.88
C VAL A 260 5.71 0.75 -18.21
N TYR A 261 5.55 0.67 -16.89
CA TYR A 261 4.69 1.57 -16.13
C TYR A 261 5.12 3.04 -16.27
N PHE A 262 6.38 3.34 -16.05
CA PHE A 262 6.89 4.72 -16.14
C PHE A 262 6.84 5.27 -17.56
N ILE A 263 7.11 4.44 -18.58
CA ILE A 263 6.93 4.83 -20.00
C ILE A 263 5.46 5.19 -20.27
N LEU A 264 4.52 4.38 -19.81
CA LEU A 264 3.08 4.65 -20.00
C LEU A 264 2.65 5.92 -19.26
N LEU A 265 3.11 6.15 -18.03
CA LEU A 265 2.82 7.39 -17.31
C LEU A 265 3.38 8.62 -18.04
N TYR A 266 4.57 8.50 -18.64
CA TYR A 266 5.16 9.56 -19.45
C TYR A 266 4.32 9.85 -20.70
N LEU A 267 3.90 8.82 -21.43
CA LEU A 267 3.04 8.93 -22.61
C LEU A 267 1.66 9.51 -22.28
N LEU A 268 1.10 9.13 -21.13
CA LEU A 268 -0.17 9.62 -20.61
C LEU A 268 -0.05 11.03 -19.99
N ARG A 269 1.13 11.63 -20.00
CA ARG A 269 1.41 12.95 -19.44
C ARG A 269 0.95 13.04 -17.96
N PHE A 270 1.46 12.15 -17.13
CA PHE A 270 1.21 12.21 -15.71
C PHE A 270 2.07 13.32 -15.09
N GLU A 271 1.42 14.37 -14.60
CA GLU A 271 2.08 15.63 -14.18
C GLU A 271 3.08 15.42 -13.04
N GLU A 272 2.81 14.49 -12.13
CA GLU A 272 3.64 14.20 -10.96
C GLU A 272 4.96 13.49 -11.27
N LEU A 273 5.17 13.00 -12.48
CA LEU A 273 6.46 12.41 -12.91
C LEU A 273 7.63 13.41 -12.81
N ALA A 274 7.40 14.68 -13.10
CA ALA A 274 8.41 15.72 -12.94
C ALA A 274 8.83 15.89 -11.48
N THR A 275 7.88 15.79 -10.57
CA THR A 275 8.12 15.84 -9.11
C THR A 275 8.89 14.63 -8.62
N LEU A 276 8.55 13.42 -9.10
CA LEU A 276 9.30 12.19 -8.81
C LEU A 276 10.76 12.32 -9.27
N LYS A 277 10.99 12.79 -10.50
CA LYS A 277 12.34 13.00 -11.03
C LYS A 277 13.13 14.02 -10.18
N ALA A 278 12.50 15.11 -9.78
CA ALA A 278 13.13 16.12 -8.93
C ALA A 278 13.48 15.55 -7.53
N MET A 279 12.61 14.75 -6.92
CA MET A 279 12.86 14.09 -5.64
C MET A 279 14.05 13.12 -5.72
N PHE A 280 14.13 12.31 -6.78
CA PHE A 280 15.26 11.41 -7.02
C PHE A 280 16.58 12.17 -7.19
N LEU A 281 16.62 13.18 -8.06
CA LEU A 281 17.81 13.97 -8.32
C LEU A 281 18.31 14.73 -7.08
N SER A 282 17.41 15.25 -6.25
CA SER A 282 17.77 15.95 -5.02
C SER A 282 18.40 15.02 -3.97
N HIS A 283 18.05 13.73 -3.98
CA HIS A 283 18.63 12.75 -3.06
C HIS A 283 20.08 12.40 -3.44
N PHE A 284 20.39 12.35 -4.74
CA PHE A 284 21.75 12.08 -5.24
C PHE A 284 22.67 13.32 -5.24
N ALA A 285 22.10 14.53 -5.32
CA ALA A 285 22.88 15.78 -5.28
C ALA A 285 23.33 16.17 -3.87
N LYS A 286 22.84 15.51 -2.82
CA LYS A 286 23.23 15.76 -1.41
C LYS A 286 24.29 14.76 -0.88
N ARG A 287 24.79 13.88 -1.72
CA ARG A 287 25.97 13.05 -1.46
C ARG A 287 27.16 13.53 -2.27
#